data_79e7a6c568c9adc6d7176df956be72f6
#
_entry.id   79e7a6c568c9adc6d7176df956be72f6
#
_cell.length_a   1.000
_cell.length_b   1.000
_cell.length_c   1.000
_cell.angle_alpha   90.00
_cell.angle_beta   90.00
_cell.angle_gamma   90.00
#
_symmetry.space_group_name_H-M   'P 1'
#
loop_
_entity.id
_entity.type
_entity.pdbx_description
1 polymer ?
#
loop_
_entity_poly.entity_id
_entity_poly.type
_entity_poly.pdbx_seq_one_letter_code
_entity_poly.pdbx_strand_id
1 'polypeptide(L)'
;MKTKTAAILIVTLFALIGCAKQKTSAPKVDLHTAAIMGDLEAVQQHIRAGSDLNIKEPTRGSTPLLTAVVFGNTDVALALIDAGANINHQNTEGSTPLITAAFLCRAEIVKALLAKGADKTLRNNAGHTALQSVSRPFEDVKSIYESLATALEPLGLKLDYERIRTTRPVIAEMLR
;
A
#
# COMPACT_ATOMS: atom_id res chain seq x y z
N MET A 1 40.11 55.25 42.29
CA MET A 1 38.80 54.55 42.11
C MET A 1 38.67 54.10 40.67
N LYS A 2 38.86 52.82 40.35
CA LYS A 2 38.79 52.32 39.01
C LYS A 2 37.87 51.02 39.06
N THR A 3 36.64 51.18 38.65
CA THR A 3 35.69 50.15 38.52
C THR A 3 35.99 49.29 37.30
N LYS A 4 36.28 48.02 37.49
CA LYS A 4 36.46 47.06 36.40
C LYS A 4 35.12 46.41 36.12
N THR A 5 34.53 46.71 34.96
CA THR A 5 33.37 46.06 34.41
C THR A 5 33.82 44.71 33.81
N ALA A 6 33.38 43.61 34.43
CA ALA A 6 33.57 42.28 33.88
C ALA A 6 32.46 42.00 32.83
N ALA A 7 32.87 41.87 31.58
CA ALA A 7 32.00 41.42 30.52
C ALA A 7 31.79 39.90 30.63
N ILE A 8 30.58 39.48 30.95
CA ILE A 8 30.18 38.09 30.96
C ILE A 8 29.87 37.67 29.50
N LEU A 9 30.77 36.89 28.90
CA LEU A 9 30.60 36.31 27.60
C LEU A 9 29.69 35.10 27.75
N ILE A 10 28.39 35.24 27.45
CA ILE A 10 27.47 34.14 27.37
C ILE A 10 27.71 33.43 26.04
N VAL A 11 28.48 32.36 26.10
CA VAL A 11 28.61 31.41 24.97
C VAL A 11 27.33 30.56 24.93
N THR A 12 26.41 30.97 24.08
CA THR A 12 25.25 30.11 23.75
C THR A 12 25.71 28.93 22.90
N LEU A 13 25.95 27.84 23.60
CA LEU A 13 26.19 26.54 22.96
C LEU A 13 24.88 26.10 22.34
N PHE A 14 24.66 26.42 21.05
CA PHE A 14 23.63 25.77 20.25
C PHE A 14 24.01 24.29 20.11
N ALA A 15 23.45 23.47 21.00
CA ALA A 15 23.47 22.04 20.82
C ALA A 15 22.69 21.72 19.52
N LEU A 16 23.44 21.49 18.45
CA LEU A 16 22.94 20.77 17.28
C LEU A 16 22.51 19.38 17.76
N ILE A 17 21.27 19.29 18.23
CA ILE A 17 20.59 17.99 18.37
C ILE A 17 20.37 17.51 16.93
N GLY A 18 21.41 16.89 16.39
CA GLY A 18 21.29 16.09 15.20
C GLY A 18 20.23 15.04 15.50
N CYS A 19 19.11 15.14 14.82
CA CYS A 19 18.10 14.08 14.78
C CYS A 19 18.77 12.86 14.15
N ALA A 20 19.58 12.15 14.93
CA ALA A 20 20.01 10.81 14.57
C ALA A 20 18.72 10.00 14.49
N LYS A 21 18.24 9.73 13.25
CA LYS A 21 17.21 8.73 13.02
C LYS A 21 17.70 7.45 13.72
N GLN A 22 17.18 7.20 14.92
CA GLN A 22 17.38 5.93 15.57
C GLN A 22 16.84 4.88 14.59
N LYS A 23 17.73 4.12 13.97
CA LYS A 23 17.38 2.93 13.21
C LYS A 23 16.75 1.96 14.18
N THR A 24 15.43 2.01 14.28
CA THR A 24 14.68 0.97 15.00
C THR A 24 14.89 -0.33 14.24
N SER A 25 15.16 -1.42 14.96
CA SER A 25 15.22 -2.73 14.32
C SER A 25 13.88 -3.04 13.65
N ALA A 26 13.92 -3.71 12.49
CA ALA A 26 12.70 -4.21 11.86
C ALA A 26 11.94 -5.12 12.83
N PRO A 27 10.59 -5.11 12.80
CA PRO A 27 9.78 -5.97 13.65
C PRO A 27 10.05 -7.46 13.36
N LYS A 28 9.67 -8.33 14.29
CA LYS A 28 9.81 -9.79 14.13
C LYS A 28 8.87 -10.37 13.07
N VAL A 29 7.71 -9.71 12.86
CA VAL A 29 6.75 -10.08 11.82
C VAL A 29 7.23 -9.51 10.50
N ASP A 30 7.35 -10.34 9.47
CA ASP A 30 7.74 -9.88 8.15
C ASP A 30 6.66 -8.99 7.51
N LEU A 31 7.08 -8.16 6.55
CA LEU A 31 6.23 -7.13 5.98
C LEU A 31 5.03 -7.68 5.18
N HIS A 32 5.16 -8.86 4.55
CA HIS A 32 4.04 -9.50 3.87
C HIS A 32 3.01 -10.04 4.85
N THR A 33 3.45 -10.71 5.91
CA THR A 33 2.56 -11.18 6.98
C THR A 33 1.84 -10.00 7.63
N ALA A 34 2.54 -8.92 7.94
CA ALA A 34 1.93 -7.69 8.45
C ALA A 34 0.88 -7.12 7.48
N ALA A 35 1.16 -7.15 6.17
CA ALA A 35 0.24 -6.69 5.13
C ALA A 35 -1.00 -7.60 4.99
N ILE A 36 -0.86 -8.93 5.15
CA ILE A 36 -1.99 -9.87 5.16
C ILE A 36 -2.89 -9.63 6.38
N MET A 37 -2.27 -9.49 7.55
CA MET A 37 -2.99 -9.35 8.83
C MET A 37 -3.61 -7.97 9.04
N GLY A 38 -3.22 -6.97 8.23
CA GLY A 38 -3.62 -5.58 8.43
C GLY A 38 -2.94 -4.94 9.65
N ASP A 39 -1.78 -5.46 10.05
CA ASP A 39 -1.01 -4.94 11.19
C ASP A 39 -0.29 -3.64 10.80
N LEU A 40 -1.04 -2.54 10.92
CA LEU A 40 -0.54 -1.20 10.60
C LEU A 40 0.68 -0.82 11.46
N GLU A 41 0.71 -1.25 12.73
CA GLU A 41 1.82 -0.91 13.63
C GLU A 41 3.12 -1.57 13.16
N ALA A 42 3.09 -2.87 12.84
CA ALA A 42 4.24 -3.58 12.30
C ALA A 42 4.69 -2.97 10.97
N VAL A 43 3.76 -2.63 10.06
CA VAL A 43 4.07 -1.95 8.79
C VAL A 43 4.76 -0.60 9.03
N GLN A 44 4.26 0.21 9.95
CA GLN A 44 4.88 1.48 10.31
C GLN A 44 6.27 1.30 10.94
N GLN A 45 6.50 0.23 11.70
CA GLN A 45 7.82 -0.10 12.23
C GLN A 45 8.79 -0.44 11.09
N HIS A 46 8.37 -1.23 10.09
CA HIS A 46 9.15 -1.51 8.89
C HIS A 46 9.51 -0.23 8.13
N ILE A 47 8.54 0.67 7.94
CA ILE A 47 8.76 1.96 7.29
C ILE A 47 9.80 2.78 8.05
N ARG A 48 9.68 2.89 9.39
CA ARG A 48 10.65 3.62 10.23
C ARG A 48 12.04 2.98 10.21
N ALA A 49 12.12 1.65 10.13
CA ALA A 49 13.36 0.91 10.05
C ALA A 49 14.05 1.03 8.67
N GLY A 50 13.36 1.56 7.66
CA GLY A 50 13.85 1.65 6.28
C GLY A 50 13.92 0.30 5.58
N SER A 51 13.01 -0.62 5.93
CA SER A 51 12.89 -1.91 5.24
C SER A 51 12.56 -1.72 3.75
N ASP A 52 12.95 -2.68 2.92
CA ASP A 52 12.53 -2.69 1.52
C ASP A 52 11.02 -2.93 1.43
N LEU A 53 10.27 -1.88 1.03
CA LEU A 53 8.82 -1.93 0.87
C LEU A 53 8.37 -2.64 -0.41
N ASN A 54 9.32 -2.98 -1.29
CA ASN A 54 9.07 -3.60 -2.59
C ASN A 54 9.54 -5.06 -2.65
N ILE A 55 9.88 -5.65 -1.51
CA ILE A 55 10.21 -7.07 -1.42
C ILE A 55 9.09 -7.90 -2.05
N LYS A 56 9.47 -8.89 -2.88
CA LYS A 56 8.49 -9.73 -3.58
C LYS A 56 8.33 -11.06 -2.84
N GLU A 57 7.09 -11.49 -2.66
CA GLU A 57 6.88 -12.87 -2.22
C GLU A 57 7.17 -13.84 -3.37
N PRO A 58 7.65 -15.08 -3.08
CA PRO A 58 8.21 -15.96 -4.11
C PRO A 58 7.17 -16.58 -5.06
N THR A 59 5.90 -16.66 -4.68
CA THR A 59 4.87 -17.42 -5.41
C THR A 59 4.29 -16.63 -6.58
N ARG A 60 3.84 -15.42 -6.31
CA ARG A 60 3.17 -14.55 -7.28
C ARG A 60 3.97 -13.27 -7.59
N GLY A 61 5.10 -13.07 -6.94
CA GLY A 61 5.90 -11.86 -7.08
C GLY A 61 5.17 -10.60 -6.59
N SER A 62 4.19 -10.76 -5.69
CA SER A 62 3.44 -9.64 -5.12
C SER A 62 4.29 -8.87 -4.12
N THR A 63 4.13 -7.54 -4.09
CA THR A 63 4.73 -6.69 -3.06
C THR A 63 3.79 -6.58 -1.85
N PRO A 64 4.27 -6.11 -0.67
CA PRO A 64 3.42 -5.85 0.49
C PRO A 64 2.22 -4.96 0.18
N LEU A 65 2.40 -3.94 -0.70
CA LEU A 65 1.30 -3.10 -1.17
C LEU A 65 0.24 -3.92 -1.92
N LEU A 66 0.65 -4.76 -2.90
CA LEU A 66 -0.28 -5.64 -3.61
C LEU A 66 -1.01 -6.58 -2.65
N THR A 67 -0.31 -7.15 -1.69
CA THR A 67 -0.88 -8.00 -0.64
C THR A 67 -1.93 -7.25 0.17
N ALA A 68 -1.63 -6.06 0.68
CA ALA A 68 -2.59 -5.23 1.42
C ALA A 68 -3.84 -4.90 0.60
N VAL A 69 -3.67 -4.62 -0.71
CA VAL A 69 -4.79 -4.38 -1.64
C VAL A 69 -5.69 -5.60 -1.77
N VAL A 70 -5.12 -6.80 -1.95
CA VAL A 70 -5.88 -8.05 -2.06
C VAL A 70 -6.73 -8.29 -0.83
N PHE A 71 -6.14 -8.20 0.36
CA PHE A 71 -6.83 -8.43 1.62
C PHE A 71 -7.75 -7.25 2.04
N GLY A 72 -7.64 -6.09 1.37
CA GLY A 72 -8.46 -4.92 1.65
C GLY A 72 -8.05 -4.18 2.92
N ASN A 73 -6.81 -4.34 3.34
CA ASN A 73 -6.21 -3.66 4.48
C ASN A 73 -5.86 -2.22 4.09
N THR A 74 -6.90 -1.37 4.07
CA THR A 74 -6.83 -0.01 3.52
C THR A 74 -5.77 0.82 4.21
N ASP A 75 -5.75 0.88 5.55
CA ASP A 75 -4.78 1.69 6.31
C ASP A 75 -3.33 1.29 6.01
N VAL A 76 -3.08 -0.02 5.92
CA VAL A 76 -1.77 -0.57 5.54
C VAL A 76 -1.39 -0.17 4.11
N ALA A 77 -2.32 -0.30 3.16
CA ALA A 77 -2.09 0.09 1.78
C ALA A 77 -1.77 1.59 1.66
N LEU A 78 -2.53 2.44 2.35
CA LEU A 78 -2.29 3.90 2.39
C LEU A 78 -0.92 4.23 3.00
N ALA A 79 -0.56 3.60 4.11
CA ALA A 79 0.75 3.80 4.75
C ALA A 79 1.92 3.41 3.80
N LEU A 80 1.79 2.29 3.08
CA LEU A 80 2.80 1.86 2.11
C LEU A 80 2.89 2.80 0.89
N ILE A 81 1.73 3.26 0.37
CA ILE A 81 1.66 4.25 -0.72
C ILE A 81 2.34 5.55 -0.30
N ASP A 82 2.03 6.05 0.89
CA ASP A 82 2.60 7.30 1.40
C ASP A 82 4.11 7.19 1.70
N ALA A 83 4.56 6.01 2.09
CA ALA A 83 5.98 5.71 2.31
C ALA A 83 6.78 5.49 1.01
N GLY A 84 6.14 5.56 -0.17
CA GLY A 84 6.81 5.46 -1.46
C GLY A 84 7.00 4.03 -1.98
N ALA A 85 6.16 3.08 -1.55
CA ALA A 85 6.12 1.78 -2.18
C ALA A 85 5.84 1.90 -3.70
N ASN A 86 6.37 0.98 -4.50
CA ASN A 86 6.18 0.99 -5.95
C ASN A 86 4.71 0.72 -6.32
N ILE A 87 3.99 1.81 -6.65
CA ILE A 87 2.56 1.79 -6.98
C ILE A 87 2.25 1.20 -8.36
N ASN A 88 3.27 0.99 -9.21
CA ASN A 88 3.14 0.44 -10.57
C ASN A 88 3.78 -0.96 -10.70
N HIS A 89 4.18 -1.59 -9.58
CA HIS A 89 4.73 -2.93 -9.64
C HIS A 89 3.72 -3.91 -10.25
N GLN A 90 4.19 -4.74 -11.18
CA GLN A 90 3.41 -5.83 -11.77
C GLN A 90 3.85 -7.17 -11.16
N ASN A 91 2.91 -7.94 -10.64
CA ASN A 91 3.14 -9.31 -10.18
C ASN A 91 3.26 -10.30 -11.36
N THR A 92 3.36 -11.59 -11.10
CA THR A 92 3.46 -12.63 -12.16
C THR A 92 2.24 -12.70 -13.08
N GLU A 93 1.08 -12.17 -12.65
CA GLU A 93 -0.14 -12.05 -13.47
C GLU A 93 -0.18 -10.74 -14.27
N GLY A 94 0.88 -9.93 -14.18
CA GLY A 94 0.92 -8.58 -14.76
C GLY A 94 0.03 -7.57 -14.03
N SER A 95 -0.59 -7.95 -12.90
CA SER A 95 -1.51 -7.08 -12.18
C SER A 95 -0.76 -6.06 -11.33
N THR A 96 -1.14 -4.77 -11.49
CA THR A 96 -0.65 -3.67 -10.64
C THR A 96 -1.54 -3.49 -9.41
N PRO A 97 -1.09 -2.74 -8.38
CA PRO A 97 -1.96 -2.32 -7.28
C PRO A 97 -3.27 -1.65 -7.75
N LEU A 98 -3.20 -0.80 -8.81
CA LEU A 98 -4.39 -0.14 -9.35
C LEU A 98 -5.36 -1.12 -10.04
N ILE A 99 -4.86 -2.07 -10.84
CA ILE A 99 -5.68 -3.11 -11.47
C ILE A 99 -6.36 -3.97 -10.39
N THR A 100 -5.60 -4.38 -9.38
CA THR A 100 -6.09 -5.22 -8.28
C THR A 100 -7.11 -4.47 -7.42
N ALA A 101 -6.83 -3.21 -7.07
CA ALA A 101 -7.74 -2.37 -6.28
C ALA A 101 -9.05 -2.09 -7.03
N ALA A 102 -8.99 -1.84 -8.33
CA ALA A 102 -10.17 -1.66 -9.17
C ALA A 102 -11.00 -2.94 -9.23
N PHE A 103 -10.38 -4.08 -9.54
CA PHE A 103 -11.06 -5.38 -9.61
C PHE A 103 -11.76 -5.72 -8.29
N LEU A 104 -11.09 -5.58 -7.15
CA LEU A 104 -11.61 -5.88 -5.82
C LEU A 104 -12.45 -4.74 -5.20
N CYS A 105 -12.71 -3.68 -5.96
CA CYS A 105 -13.52 -2.53 -5.55
C CYS A 105 -13.05 -1.88 -4.23
N ARG A 106 -11.75 -1.64 -4.12
CA ARG A 106 -11.11 -0.95 -2.98
C ARG A 106 -11.05 0.56 -3.27
N ALA A 107 -12.21 1.24 -3.18
CA ALA A 107 -12.38 2.61 -3.67
C ALA A 107 -11.38 3.62 -3.08
N GLU A 108 -11.09 3.55 -1.78
CA GLU A 108 -10.15 4.45 -1.12
C GLU A 108 -8.72 4.22 -1.60
N ILE A 109 -8.34 2.95 -1.79
CA ILE A 109 -7.01 2.60 -2.33
C ILE A 109 -6.89 3.07 -3.78
N VAL A 110 -7.94 2.91 -4.60
CA VAL A 110 -7.97 3.44 -5.98
C VAL A 110 -7.73 4.95 -5.97
N LYS A 111 -8.43 5.71 -5.11
CA LYS A 111 -8.24 7.16 -4.97
C LYS A 111 -6.79 7.50 -4.62
N ALA A 112 -6.23 6.84 -3.63
CA ALA A 112 -4.88 7.10 -3.18
C ALA A 112 -3.83 6.80 -4.27
N LEU A 113 -3.98 5.67 -4.98
CA LEU A 113 -3.10 5.30 -6.08
C LEU A 113 -3.16 6.32 -7.23
N LEU A 114 -4.36 6.77 -7.62
CA LEU A 114 -4.53 7.79 -8.64
C LEU A 114 -3.94 9.14 -8.20
N ALA A 115 -4.15 9.54 -6.96
CA ALA A 115 -3.58 10.77 -6.41
C ALA A 115 -2.03 10.76 -6.40
N LYS A 116 -1.41 9.59 -6.31
CA LYS A 116 0.03 9.40 -6.40
C LYS A 116 0.54 9.15 -7.83
N GLY A 117 -0.33 9.22 -8.83
CA GLY A 117 0.04 9.10 -10.23
C GLY A 117 0.21 7.65 -10.71
N ALA A 118 -0.55 6.70 -10.18
CA ALA A 118 -0.54 5.33 -10.69
C ALA A 118 -0.91 5.30 -12.19
N ASP A 119 -0.15 4.52 -12.95
CA ASP A 119 -0.31 4.42 -14.39
C ASP A 119 -1.58 3.61 -14.74
N LYS A 120 -2.59 4.32 -15.27
CA LYS A 120 -3.87 3.72 -15.71
C LYS A 120 -3.76 2.89 -16.99
N THR A 121 -2.66 3.00 -17.73
CA THR A 121 -2.49 2.37 -19.05
C THR A 121 -1.88 0.98 -18.97
N LEU A 122 -1.26 0.63 -17.84
CA LEU A 122 -0.68 -0.70 -17.63
C LEU A 122 -1.75 -1.78 -17.75
N ARG A 123 -1.33 -2.91 -18.34
CA ARG A 123 -2.21 -4.06 -18.59
C ARG A 123 -1.68 -5.30 -17.89
N ASN A 124 -2.60 -6.09 -17.37
CA ASN A 124 -2.26 -7.43 -16.89
C ASN A 124 -2.06 -8.42 -18.06
N ASN A 125 -1.69 -9.66 -17.74
CA ASN A 125 -1.46 -10.70 -18.76
C ASN A 125 -2.72 -11.09 -19.56
N ALA A 126 -3.92 -10.77 -19.05
CA ALA A 126 -5.17 -10.90 -19.80
C ALA A 126 -5.45 -9.70 -20.72
N GLY A 127 -4.52 -8.73 -20.79
CA GLY A 127 -4.63 -7.52 -21.60
C GLY A 127 -5.52 -6.43 -21.01
N HIS A 128 -5.98 -6.54 -19.78
CA HIS A 128 -6.90 -5.60 -19.15
C HIS A 128 -6.19 -4.49 -18.37
N THR A 129 -6.58 -3.25 -18.61
CA THR A 129 -6.27 -2.11 -17.73
C THR A 129 -7.15 -2.14 -16.47
N ALA A 130 -6.88 -1.25 -15.51
CA ALA A 130 -7.71 -1.10 -14.32
C ALA A 130 -9.19 -0.81 -14.67
N LEU A 131 -9.44 0.08 -15.64
CA LEU A 131 -10.80 0.37 -16.13
C LEU A 131 -11.45 -0.88 -16.74
N GLN A 132 -10.75 -1.58 -17.61
CA GLN A 132 -11.28 -2.78 -18.27
C GLN A 132 -11.57 -3.92 -17.29
N SER A 133 -10.77 -4.05 -16.21
CA SER A 133 -10.97 -5.07 -15.18
C SER A 133 -12.29 -4.90 -14.41
N VAL A 134 -12.81 -3.67 -14.34
CA VAL A 134 -14.03 -3.32 -13.60
C VAL A 134 -15.24 -3.01 -14.48
N SER A 135 -15.05 -2.87 -15.81
CA SER A 135 -16.13 -2.49 -16.75
C SER A 135 -17.04 -3.66 -17.16
N ARG A 136 -16.60 -4.90 -17.01
CA ARG A 136 -17.44 -6.08 -17.32
C ARG A 136 -18.57 -6.22 -16.31
N PRO A 137 -19.76 -6.73 -16.71
CA PRO A 137 -20.84 -7.07 -15.77
C PRO A 137 -20.33 -7.97 -14.65
N PHE A 138 -20.87 -7.79 -13.44
CA PHE A 138 -20.45 -8.59 -12.28
C PHE A 138 -20.67 -10.09 -12.51
N GLU A 139 -21.79 -10.46 -13.11
CA GLU A 139 -22.14 -11.87 -13.36
C GLU A 139 -21.12 -12.58 -14.26
N ASP A 140 -20.50 -11.87 -15.23
CA ASP A 140 -19.48 -12.42 -16.12
C ASP A 140 -18.15 -12.75 -15.42
N VAL A 141 -17.92 -12.13 -14.26
CA VAL A 141 -16.66 -12.25 -13.49
C VAL A 141 -16.85 -12.86 -12.11
N LYS A 142 -18.08 -13.21 -11.74
CA LYS A 142 -18.44 -13.75 -10.42
C LYS A 142 -17.61 -14.99 -10.07
N SER A 143 -17.47 -15.91 -11.02
CA SER A 143 -16.68 -17.14 -10.82
C SER A 143 -15.20 -16.86 -10.51
N ILE A 144 -14.63 -15.75 -11.01
CA ILE A 144 -13.26 -15.36 -10.71
C ILE A 144 -13.18 -14.93 -9.23
N TYR A 145 -14.15 -14.17 -8.74
CA TYR A 145 -14.21 -13.79 -7.32
C TYR A 145 -14.40 -15.00 -6.40
N GLU A 146 -15.25 -15.95 -6.79
CA GLU A 146 -15.48 -17.20 -6.04
C GLU A 146 -14.20 -18.04 -5.96
N SER A 147 -13.48 -18.18 -7.06
CA SER A 147 -12.19 -18.87 -7.10
C SER A 147 -11.14 -18.18 -6.23
N LEU A 148 -11.07 -16.85 -6.30
CA LEU A 148 -10.15 -16.05 -5.49
C LEU A 148 -10.49 -16.17 -3.99
N ALA A 149 -11.77 -16.06 -3.63
CA ALA A 149 -12.23 -16.21 -2.26
C ALA A 149 -11.86 -17.58 -1.70
N THR A 150 -12.15 -18.66 -2.44
CA THR A 150 -11.82 -20.03 -2.04
C THR A 150 -10.31 -20.23 -1.86
N ALA A 151 -9.51 -19.72 -2.78
CA ALA A 151 -8.04 -19.86 -2.73
C ALA A 151 -7.40 -19.12 -1.55
N LEU A 152 -7.98 -17.99 -1.12
CA LEU A 152 -7.42 -17.13 -0.07
C LEU A 152 -8.21 -17.16 1.25
N GLU A 153 -9.28 -17.98 1.35
CA GLU A 153 -10.02 -18.19 2.59
C GLU A 153 -9.12 -18.61 3.76
N PRO A 154 -8.16 -19.55 3.56
CA PRO A 154 -7.26 -19.96 4.65
C PRO A 154 -6.38 -18.81 5.19
N LEU A 155 -6.20 -17.76 4.40
CA LEU A 155 -5.47 -16.53 4.77
C LEU A 155 -6.41 -15.43 5.29
N GLY A 156 -7.71 -15.71 5.41
CA GLY A 156 -8.70 -14.79 5.97
C GLY A 156 -9.36 -13.84 4.97
N LEU A 157 -9.18 -14.02 3.65
CA LEU A 157 -9.87 -13.20 2.66
C LEU A 157 -11.38 -13.48 2.69
N LYS A 158 -12.17 -12.41 2.87
CA LYS A 158 -13.63 -12.42 2.73
C LYS A 158 -14.05 -11.38 1.70
N LEU A 159 -14.85 -11.79 0.72
CA LEU A 159 -15.36 -10.91 -0.31
C LEU A 159 -16.86 -10.68 -0.10
N ASP A 160 -17.24 -9.41 -0.06
CA ASP A 160 -18.64 -8.97 -0.08
C ASP A 160 -19.05 -8.74 -1.53
N TYR A 161 -19.72 -9.74 -2.12
CA TYR A 161 -20.10 -9.71 -3.54
C TYR A 161 -21.13 -8.63 -3.86
N GLU A 162 -22.03 -8.31 -2.93
CA GLU A 162 -23.01 -7.24 -3.15
C GLU A 162 -22.33 -5.86 -3.17
N ARG A 163 -21.42 -5.63 -2.24
CA ARG A 163 -20.60 -4.41 -2.25
C ARG A 163 -19.75 -4.34 -3.52
N ILE A 164 -19.14 -5.44 -3.96
CA ILE A 164 -18.36 -5.46 -5.20
C ILE A 164 -19.26 -5.10 -6.37
N ARG A 165 -20.42 -5.74 -6.52
CA ARG A 165 -21.37 -5.52 -7.61
C ARG A 165 -21.79 -4.04 -7.70
N THR A 166 -22.14 -3.45 -6.57
CA THR A 166 -22.62 -2.06 -6.51
C THR A 166 -21.52 -1.02 -6.65
N THR A 167 -20.27 -1.35 -6.26
CA THR A 167 -19.15 -0.40 -6.32
C THR A 167 -18.46 -0.38 -7.68
N ARG A 168 -18.55 -1.44 -8.49
CA ARG A 168 -17.89 -1.52 -9.81
C ARG A 168 -18.13 -0.30 -10.70
N PRO A 169 -19.38 0.20 -10.90
CA PRO A 169 -19.60 1.37 -11.74
C PRO A 169 -18.97 2.64 -11.16
N VAL A 170 -18.92 2.77 -9.83
CA VAL A 170 -18.25 3.90 -9.17
C VAL A 170 -16.75 3.90 -9.45
N ILE A 171 -16.11 2.72 -9.33
CA ILE A 171 -14.68 2.58 -9.65
C ILE A 171 -14.41 2.85 -11.13
N ALA A 172 -15.27 2.35 -12.03
CA ALA A 172 -15.12 2.62 -13.46
C ALA A 172 -15.14 4.12 -13.77
N GLU A 173 -16.02 4.88 -13.10
CA GLU A 173 -16.07 6.35 -13.24
C GLU A 173 -14.78 7.03 -12.75
N MET A 174 -14.22 6.59 -11.64
CA MET A 174 -12.96 7.13 -11.12
C MET A 174 -11.76 6.90 -12.05
N LEU A 175 -11.82 5.89 -12.91
CA LEU A 175 -10.74 5.47 -13.80
C LEU A 175 -10.82 6.09 -15.21
N ARG A 176 -11.96 6.70 -15.58
CA ARG A 176 -12.12 7.45 -16.82
C ARG A 176 -11.33 8.75 -16.78
#